data_3a8419b116454491dc28970c9bfcf879
#
_entry.id   3a8419b116454491dc28970c9bfcf879
#
_cell.length_a   1.000
_cell.length_b   1.000
_cell.length_c   1.000
_cell.angle_alpha   90.00
_cell.angle_beta   90.00
_cell.angle_gamma   90.00
#
_symmetry.space_group_name_H-M   'P 1'
#
loop_
_entity.id
_entity.type
_entity.pdbx_description
1 polymer ?
#
loop_
_entity_poly.entity_id
_entity_poly.type
_entity_poly.pdbx_seq_one_letter_code
_entity_poly.pdbx_strand_id
1 'polypeptide(L)'
;RNQVYKLLQELKTTYDGTIHAAVELVHSMPKQGVASTFTFGKGCGEVLGVLTALDAVIHEPTPQAWKKIMMVGTDKSKDAAIQVAENLFPDIQLVPKGCRVPNDGMAEALLLAEWCCRQYK
;
A
#
# COMPACT_ATOMS: atom_id res chain seq x y z
N ARG A 1 0.90 14.22 4.08
CA ARG A 1 0.10 14.74 2.95
C ARG A 1 0.98 15.38 1.89
N ASN A 2 1.66 16.46 2.24
CA ASN A 2 2.55 17.14 1.30
C ASN A 2 3.72 16.27 0.84
N GLN A 3 4.25 15.44 1.73
CA GLN A 3 5.36 14.54 1.40
C GLN A 3 4.94 13.49 0.38
N VAL A 4 3.73 12.96 0.52
CA VAL A 4 3.19 11.98 -0.43
C VAL A 4 3.00 12.62 -1.81
N TYR A 5 2.42 13.81 -1.84
CA TYR A 5 2.21 14.54 -3.09
C TYR A 5 3.54 14.81 -3.81
N LYS A 6 4.54 15.31 -3.08
CA LYS A 6 5.85 15.62 -3.65
C LYS A 6 6.54 14.37 -4.20
N LEU A 7 6.51 13.27 -3.45
CA LEU A 7 7.10 12.01 -3.88
C LEU A 7 6.47 11.51 -5.17
N LEU A 8 5.15 11.48 -5.22
CA LEU A 8 4.42 10.99 -6.39
C LEU A 8 4.61 11.91 -7.59
N GLN A 9 4.69 13.22 -7.35
CA GLN A 9 4.95 14.19 -8.42
C GLN A 9 6.34 13.98 -9.02
N GLU A 10 7.35 13.73 -8.18
CA GLU A 10 8.70 13.42 -8.63
C GLU A 10 8.74 12.14 -9.46
N LEU A 11 8.04 11.10 -9.02
CA LEU A 11 7.96 9.84 -9.75
C LEU A 11 7.33 10.05 -11.12
N LYS A 12 6.25 10.80 -11.19
CA LYS A 12 5.57 11.08 -12.45
C LYS A 12 6.47 11.85 -13.42
N THR A 13 7.22 12.82 -12.90
CA THR A 13 8.16 13.62 -13.71
C THR A 13 9.33 12.76 -14.21
N THR A 14 9.88 11.91 -13.33
CA THR A 14 11.05 11.08 -13.63
C THR A 14 10.74 10.03 -14.69
N TYR A 15 9.60 9.34 -14.58
CA TYR A 15 9.28 8.19 -15.43
C TYR A 15 8.36 8.52 -16.59
N ASP A 16 7.84 9.73 -16.67
CA ASP A 16 7.02 10.23 -17.78
C ASP A 16 5.99 9.22 -18.27
N GLY A 17 5.22 8.69 -17.36
CA GLY A 17 4.19 7.70 -17.67
C GLY A 17 3.01 7.75 -16.74
N THR A 18 2.08 6.85 -16.98
CA THR A 18 0.91 6.70 -16.12
C THR A 18 1.31 6.01 -14.83
N ILE A 19 0.92 6.59 -13.70
CA ILE A 19 1.08 5.96 -12.40
C ILE A 19 -0.11 5.04 -12.17
N HIS A 20 0.16 3.76 -11.88
CA HIS A 20 -0.84 2.83 -11.39
C HIS A 20 -0.64 2.68 -9.89
N ALA A 21 -1.69 2.89 -9.13
CA ALA A 21 -1.63 2.81 -7.67
C ALA A 21 -2.60 1.76 -7.16
N ALA A 22 -2.14 0.92 -6.28
CA ALA A 22 -3.01 -0.02 -5.57
C ALA A 22 -3.19 0.46 -4.14
N VAL A 23 -4.44 0.73 -3.78
CA VAL A 23 -4.82 1.15 -2.44
C VAL A 23 -5.81 0.13 -1.91
N GLU A 24 -5.48 -0.51 -0.79
CA GLU A 24 -6.38 -1.52 -0.25
C GLU A 24 -7.74 -0.92 0.06
N LEU A 25 -8.79 -1.60 -0.39
CA LEU A 25 -10.16 -1.19 -0.10
C LEU A 25 -10.46 -1.47 1.37
N VAL A 26 -10.65 -0.40 2.12
CA VAL A 26 -10.86 -0.46 3.56
C VAL A 26 -12.19 0.15 3.93
N HIS A 27 -12.68 -0.22 5.10
CA HIS A 27 -13.92 0.32 5.66
C HIS A 27 -13.78 0.38 7.18
N SER A 28 -14.71 1.08 7.83
CA SER A 28 -14.70 1.12 9.29
C SER A 28 -15.02 -0.25 9.86
N MET A 29 -14.38 -0.58 10.97
CA MET A 29 -14.61 -1.85 11.65
C MET A 29 -15.71 -1.70 12.71
N PRO A 30 -16.50 -2.75 12.95
CA PRO A 30 -17.42 -2.74 14.09
C PRO A 30 -16.65 -2.45 15.39
N LYS A 31 -17.23 -1.67 16.28
CA LYS A 31 -16.63 -1.28 17.56
C LYS A 31 -15.47 -0.29 17.45
N GLN A 32 -15.15 0.19 16.25
CA GLN A 32 -14.18 1.27 16.09
C GLN A 32 -14.82 2.57 16.59
N GLY A 33 -14.07 3.36 17.35
CA GLY A 33 -14.57 4.63 17.87
C GLY A 33 -14.88 5.63 16.76
N VAL A 34 -15.83 6.54 17.03
CA VAL A 34 -16.24 7.56 16.04
C VAL A 34 -15.07 8.43 15.61
N ALA A 35 -14.29 8.95 16.57
CA ALA A 35 -13.13 9.80 16.26
C ALA A 35 -12.08 9.05 15.47
N SER A 36 -11.81 7.81 15.84
CA SER A 36 -10.84 6.96 15.15
C SER A 36 -11.30 6.66 13.72
N THR A 37 -12.57 6.33 13.52
CA THR A 37 -13.15 6.09 12.21
C THR A 37 -13.04 7.33 11.32
N PHE A 38 -13.35 8.50 11.88
CA PHE A 38 -13.27 9.75 11.13
C PHE A 38 -11.84 10.04 10.68
N THR A 39 -10.87 9.93 11.60
CA THR A 39 -9.44 10.16 11.29
C THR A 39 -8.94 9.20 10.23
N PHE A 40 -9.29 7.93 10.34
CA PHE A 40 -8.91 6.91 9.38
C PHE A 40 -9.49 7.22 7.99
N GLY A 41 -10.80 7.52 7.93
CA GLY A 41 -11.45 7.86 6.66
C GLY A 41 -10.86 9.11 6.02
N LYS A 42 -10.55 10.13 6.84
CA LYS A 42 -9.93 11.36 6.35
C LYS A 42 -8.56 11.07 5.70
N GLY A 43 -7.74 10.24 6.35
CA GLY A 43 -6.44 9.87 5.82
C GLY A 43 -6.54 9.11 4.51
N CYS A 44 -7.46 8.16 4.42
CA CYS A 44 -7.71 7.41 3.19
C CYS A 44 -8.15 8.37 2.07
N GLY A 45 -9.05 9.28 2.36
CA GLY A 45 -9.52 10.26 1.39
C GLY A 45 -8.43 11.19 0.90
N GLU A 46 -7.52 11.61 1.78
CA GLU A 46 -6.39 12.45 1.40
C GLU A 46 -5.46 11.74 0.41
N VAL A 47 -5.16 10.47 0.65
CA VAL A 47 -4.30 9.69 -0.26
C VAL A 47 -4.98 9.53 -1.63
N LEU A 48 -6.25 9.17 -1.65
CA LEU A 48 -7.01 9.03 -2.89
C LEU A 48 -7.10 10.37 -3.63
N GLY A 49 -7.28 11.46 -2.92
CA GLY A 49 -7.32 12.80 -3.51
C GLY A 49 -6.02 13.18 -4.18
N VAL A 50 -4.89 12.91 -3.54
CA VAL A 50 -3.56 13.19 -4.12
C VAL A 50 -3.35 12.35 -5.38
N LEU A 51 -3.67 11.06 -5.33
CA LEU A 51 -3.53 10.17 -6.49
C LEU A 51 -4.41 10.64 -7.65
N THR A 52 -5.63 11.05 -7.36
CA THR A 52 -6.56 11.56 -8.37
C THR A 52 -6.02 12.85 -9.00
N ALA A 53 -5.49 13.75 -8.20
CA ALA A 53 -4.91 15.01 -8.69
C ALA A 53 -3.71 14.79 -9.61
N LEU A 54 -3.00 13.69 -9.45
CA LEU A 54 -1.85 13.33 -10.28
C LEU A 54 -2.23 12.42 -11.46
N ASP A 55 -3.51 12.26 -11.73
CA ASP A 55 -4.03 11.42 -12.80
C ASP A 55 -3.59 9.96 -12.70
N ALA A 56 -3.42 9.45 -11.50
CA ALA A 56 -3.09 8.04 -11.30
C ALA A 56 -4.30 7.17 -11.61
N VAL A 57 -4.03 5.99 -12.14
CA VAL A 57 -5.04 4.93 -12.27
C VAL A 57 -5.10 4.20 -10.94
N ILE A 58 -6.21 4.32 -10.23
CA ILE A 58 -6.35 3.79 -8.88
C ILE A 58 -7.06 2.44 -8.92
N HIS A 59 -6.43 1.45 -8.31
CA HIS A 59 -6.98 0.10 -8.15
C HIS A 59 -7.21 -0.13 -6.67
N GLU A 60 -8.41 -0.57 -6.31
CA GLU A 60 -8.79 -0.74 -4.90
C GLU A 60 -9.15 -2.20 -4.62
N PRO A 61 -8.16 -3.09 -4.55
CA PRO A 61 -8.43 -4.49 -4.23
C PRO A 61 -8.84 -4.66 -2.77
N THR A 62 -9.69 -5.64 -2.51
CA THR A 62 -9.98 -6.06 -1.14
C THR A 62 -8.76 -6.78 -0.57
N PRO A 63 -8.62 -6.86 0.77
CA PRO A 63 -7.55 -7.65 1.36
C PRO A 63 -7.55 -9.10 0.87
N GLN A 64 -8.71 -9.71 0.75
CA GLN A 64 -8.84 -11.08 0.28
C GLN A 64 -8.34 -11.25 -1.15
N ALA A 65 -8.66 -10.29 -2.02
CA ALA A 65 -8.30 -10.38 -3.43
C ALA A 65 -6.78 -10.38 -3.65
N TRP A 66 -6.07 -9.46 -3.03
CA TRP A 66 -4.62 -9.38 -3.26
C TRP A 66 -3.85 -10.42 -2.45
N LYS A 67 -4.30 -10.74 -1.22
CA LYS A 67 -3.63 -11.75 -0.38
C LYS A 67 -3.77 -13.15 -0.96
N LYS A 68 -4.87 -13.44 -1.63
CA LYS A 68 -5.08 -14.73 -2.29
C LYS A 68 -3.97 -15.02 -3.29
N ILE A 69 -3.47 -14.01 -3.96
CA ILE A 69 -2.42 -14.15 -4.99
C ILE A 69 -1.02 -14.01 -4.38
N MET A 70 -0.80 -12.95 -3.63
CA MET A 70 0.54 -12.60 -3.15
C MET A 70 0.97 -13.41 -1.94
N MET A 71 0.03 -13.95 -1.18
CA MET A 71 0.32 -14.67 0.06
C MET A 71 -0.21 -16.11 0.02
N VAL A 72 -0.26 -16.68 -1.16
CA VAL A 72 -0.70 -18.07 -1.36
C VAL A 72 0.20 -19.03 -0.56
N GLY A 73 -0.42 -20.00 0.10
CA GLY A 73 0.32 -20.99 0.90
C GLY A 73 0.74 -20.51 2.28
N THR A 74 0.40 -19.28 2.67
CA THR A 74 0.72 -18.74 3.98
C THR A 74 -0.54 -18.65 4.85
N ASP A 75 -0.35 -18.33 6.13
CA ASP A 75 -1.46 -18.06 7.05
C ASP A 75 -2.01 -16.63 6.90
N LYS A 76 -1.45 -15.86 5.98
CA LYS A 76 -1.82 -14.47 5.68
C LYS A 76 -1.71 -13.52 6.88
N SER A 77 -0.82 -13.87 7.82
CA SER A 77 -0.52 -13.02 8.96
C SER A 77 0.40 -11.86 8.57
N LYS A 78 0.59 -10.92 9.50
CA LYS A 78 1.52 -9.82 9.29
C LYS A 78 2.96 -10.31 9.16
N ASP A 79 3.33 -11.31 9.94
CA ASP A 79 4.66 -11.92 9.86
C ASP A 79 4.86 -12.61 8.51
N ALA A 80 3.83 -13.28 8.01
CA ALA A 80 3.89 -13.91 6.68
C ALA A 80 4.07 -12.85 5.58
N ALA A 81 3.41 -11.71 5.69
CA ALA A 81 3.57 -10.62 4.73
C ALA A 81 5.01 -10.13 4.68
N ILE A 82 5.64 -9.93 5.85
CA ILE A 82 7.03 -9.53 5.94
C ILE A 82 7.92 -10.57 5.27
N GLN A 83 7.69 -11.85 5.55
CA GLN A 83 8.49 -12.94 5.00
C GLN A 83 8.39 -12.99 3.48
N VAL A 84 7.18 -12.89 2.94
CA VAL A 84 6.97 -12.91 1.49
C VAL A 84 7.65 -11.69 0.84
N ALA A 85 7.51 -10.50 1.43
CA ALA A 85 8.12 -9.29 0.90
C ALA A 85 9.65 -9.38 0.90
N GLU A 86 10.24 -9.91 1.97
CA GLU A 86 11.69 -10.09 2.05
C GLU A 86 12.19 -11.09 1.01
N ASN A 87 11.43 -12.14 0.74
CA ASN A 87 11.80 -13.14 -0.26
C ASN A 87 11.71 -12.58 -1.68
N LEU A 88 10.70 -11.76 -1.98
CA LEU A 88 10.52 -11.17 -3.29
C LEU A 88 11.46 -9.99 -3.54
N PHE A 89 11.75 -9.23 -2.51
CA PHE A 89 12.55 -8.00 -2.62
C PHE A 89 13.66 -7.99 -1.55
N PRO A 90 14.66 -8.89 -1.67
CA PRO A 90 15.68 -9.02 -0.62
C PRO A 90 16.54 -7.76 -0.43
N ASP A 91 16.61 -6.88 -1.42
CA ASP A 91 17.41 -5.67 -1.36
C ASP A 91 16.66 -4.48 -0.79
N ILE A 92 15.36 -4.61 -0.51
CA ILE A 92 14.55 -3.50 0.00
C ILE A 92 14.54 -3.54 1.53
N GLN A 93 14.81 -2.38 2.13
CA GLN A 93 14.82 -2.24 3.58
C GLN A 93 13.39 -2.08 4.12
N LEU A 94 12.95 -3.07 4.90
CA LEU A 94 11.63 -3.06 5.54
C LEU A 94 11.67 -2.55 6.97
N VAL A 95 12.85 -2.26 7.50
CA VAL A 95 13.01 -1.70 8.84
C VAL A 95 13.05 -0.17 8.70
N PRO A 96 12.03 0.54 9.20
CA PRO A 96 12.03 2.00 9.09
C PRO A 96 13.21 2.63 9.82
N LYS A 97 13.63 3.80 9.37
CA LYS A 97 14.70 4.55 10.02
C LYS A 97 14.38 4.77 11.49
N GLY A 98 15.30 4.42 12.36
CA GLY A 98 15.12 4.54 13.81
C GLY A 98 14.39 3.38 14.47
N CYS A 99 13.97 2.39 13.71
CA CYS A 99 13.30 1.20 14.22
C CYS A 99 14.26 0.00 14.22
N ARG A 100 13.87 -1.07 14.92
CA ARG A 100 14.70 -2.27 15.04
C ARG A 100 14.13 -3.49 14.35
N VAL A 101 12.85 -3.44 14.00
CA VAL A 101 12.14 -4.58 13.40
C VAL A 101 11.47 -4.17 12.09
N PRO A 102 11.26 -5.12 11.18
CA PRO A 102 10.54 -4.85 9.94
C PRO A 102 9.12 -4.36 10.20
N ASN A 103 8.63 -3.51 9.31
CA ASN A 103 7.29 -2.93 9.40
C ASN A 103 6.33 -3.67 8.46
N ASP A 104 5.25 -4.21 9.04
CA ASP A 104 4.26 -4.96 8.27
C ASP A 104 3.52 -4.09 7.25
N GLY A 105 3.28 -2.83 7.57
CA GLY A 105 2.65 -1.90 6.62
C GLY A 105 3.49 -1.66 5.38
N MET A 106 4.81 -1.53 5.55
CA MET A 106 5.72 -1.40 4.41
C MET A 106 5.74 -2.67 3.58
N ALA A 107 5.73 -3.85 4.24
CA ALA A 107 5.69 -5.13 3.54
C ALA A 107 4.41 -5.27 2.72
N GLU A 108 3.27 -4.95 3.30
CA GLU A 108 1.99 -5.04 2.61
C GLU A 108 1.92 -4.05 1.44
N ALA A 109 2.47 -2.86 1.60
CA ALA A 109 2.53 -1.88 0.51
C ALA A 109 3.34 -2.41 -0.68
N LEU A 110 4.48 -3.06 -0.40
CA LEU A 110 5.28 -3.68 -1.45
C LEU A 110 4.52 -4.80 -2.17
N LEU A 111 3.82 -5.63 -1.41
CA LEU A 111 3.04 -6.72 -1.98
C LEU A 111 1.88 -6.20 -2.81
N LEU A 112 1.23 -5.13 -2.37
CA LEU A 112 0.18 -4.47 -3.15
C LEU A 112 0.72 -3.91 -4.46
N ALA A 113 1.88 -3.28 -4.42
CA ALA A 113 2.52 -2.74 -5.63
C ALA A 113 2.85 -3.86 -6.61
N GLU A 114 3.40 -4.98 -6.13
CA GLU A 114 3.72 -6.13 -6.96
C GLU A 114 2.44 -6.77 -7.52
N TRP A 115 1.40 -6.88 -6.72
CA TRP A 115 0.10 -7.35 -7.18
C TRP A 115 -0.40 -6.49 -8.34
N CYS A 116 -0.35 -5.18 -8.17
CA CYS A 116 -0.78 -4.24 -9.19
C CYS A 116 0.02 -4.42 -10.48
N CYS A 117 1.33 -4.54 -10.35
CA CYS A 117 2.22 -4.76 -11.49
C CYS A 117 1.85 -6.03 -12.26
N ARG A 118 1.56 -7.12 -11.55
CA ARG A 118 1.18 -8.40 -12.18
C ARG A 118 -0.16 -8.35 -12.89
N GLN A 119 -1.10 -7.58 -12.34
CA GLN A 119 -2.44 -7.48 -12.92
C GLN A 119 -2.47 -6.63 -14.18
N TYR A 120 -1.63 -5.61 -14.27
CA TYR A 120 -1.74 -4.57 -15.29
C TYR A 120 -0.48 -4.38 -16.13
N LYS A 121 0.26 -5.42 -16.31
CA LYS A 121 1.43 -5.42 -17.19
C LYS A 121 1.06 -5.23 -18.66
#